data_768f57d3654142b1f15aedab21a11b85
#
_entry.id   768f57d3654142b1f15aedab21a11b85
#
_cell.length_a   1.000
_cell.length_b   1.000
_cell.length_c   1.000
_cell.angle_alpha   90.00
_cell.angle_beta   90.00
_cell.angle_gamma   90.00
#
_symmetry.space_group_name_H-M   'P 1'
#
loop_
_entity.id
_entity.type
_entity.pdbx_description
1 polymer ?
#
loop_
_entity_poly.entity_id
_entity_poly.type
_entity_poly.pdbx_seq_one_letter_code
_entity_poly.pdbx_strand_id
1 'polypeptide(L)'
;GGRRKEGARGGLLWSARGDSAFELSTARLKKGLTPEAIVNGGLGFKVIEGRDLTIDGMPAYIATAERAQTVFGERPIRLIVVFDQRRGLAFVGQGSGKFDLKKLADDGAFIKIGFSLARMQKADFEAAKPLQLRVVRARPGTTMASLAAQSDLPNYPEDELRVINGLYPQGEPEPGQLIK
;
A
#
# COMPACT_ATOMS: atom_id res chain seq x y z
N GLY A 1 22.55 -20.06 12.59
CA GLY A 1 22.12 -18.66 12.66
C GLY A 1 21.64 -18.19 11.31
N GLY A 2 20.34 -18.47 10.98
CA GLY A 2 19.75 -18.03 9.74
C GLY A 2 19.45 -16.53 9.81
N ARG A 3 20.11 -15.71 9.00
CA ARG A 3 19.70 -14.34 8.75
C ARG A 3 18.32 -14.37 8.06
N ARG A 4 17.28 -13.94 8.75
CA ARG A 4 16.01 -13.57 8.10
C ARG A 4 16.36 -12.49 7.06
N LYS A 5 16.17 -12.80 5.77
CA LYS A 5 16.09 -11.77 4.74
C LYS A 5 14.91 -10.88 5.14
N GLU A 6 15.16 -9.61 5.47
CA GLU A 6 14.10 -8.62 5.57
C GLU A 6 13.42 -8.60 4.20
N GLY A 7 12.24 -9.20 4.12
CA GLY A 7 11.44 -9.24 2.90
C GLY A 7 11.11 -7.81 2.49
N ALA A 8 11.31 -7.50 1.22
CA ALA A 8 10.87 -6.24 0.65
C ALA A 8 9.39 -6.07 0.99
N ARG A 9 9.06 -5.00 1.71
CA ARG A 9 7.64 -4.65 1.98
C ARG A 9 7.07 -4.15 0.67
N GLY A 10 6.12 -4.85 0.13
CA GLY A 10 5.50 -4.54 -1.15
C GLY A 10 3.99 -4.77 -1.12
N GLY A 11 3.31 -4.27 -2.14
CA GLY A 11 1.90 -4.46 -2.39
C GLY A 11 1.66 -4.84 -3.84
N LEU A 12 0.59 -5.57 -4.10
CA LEU A 12 0.16 -5.97 -5.43
C LEU A 12 -1.28 -5.50 -5.65
N LEU A 13 -1.47 -4.69 -6.68
CA LEU A 13 -2.78 -4.20 -7.11
C LEU A 13 -3.17 -4.89 -8.41
N TRP A 14 -4.38 -5.39 -8.49
CA TRP A 14 -4.95 -6.02 -9.67
C TRP A 14 -5.97 -5.09 -10.34
N SER A 15 -6.06 -5.15 -11.67
CA SER A 15 -7.22 -4.58 -12.37
C SER A 15 -8.49 -5.36 -12.02
N ALA A 16 -9.64 -4.69 -12.14
CA ALA A 16 -10.93 -5.34 -11.87
C ALA A 16 -11.17 -6.56 -12.77
N ARG A 17 -10.58 -6.59 -13.97
CA ARG A 17 -10.66 -7.70 -14.92
C ARG A 17 -9.64 -8.80 -14.66
N GLY A 18 -8.65 -8.58 -13.79
CA GLY A 18 -7.57 -9.52 -13.51
C GLY A 18 -6.63 -9.76 -14.70
N ASP A 19 -6.57 -8.84 -15.66
CA ASP A 19 -5.72 -8.93 -16.86
C ASP A 19 -4.48 -8.04 -16.77
N SER A 20 -4.37 -7.21 -15.75
CA SER A 20 -3.19 -6.41 -15.42
C SER A 20 -2.96 -6.32 -13.92
N ALA A 21 -1.71 -6.07 -13.54
CA ALA A 21 -1.29 -5.93 -12.15
C ALA A 21 -0.19 -4.87 -12.01
N PHE A 22 -0.16 -4.19 -10.89
CA PHE A 22 0.90 -3.26 -10.50
C PHE A 22 1.49 -3.71 -9.16
N GLU A 23 2.76 -4.05 -9.18
CA GLU A 23 3.53 -4.43 -8.00
C GLU A 23 4.34 -3.23 -7.51
N LEU A 24 4.22 -2.89 -6.24
CA LEU A 24 5.01 -1.85 -5.58
C LEU A 24 5.90 -2.48 -4.52
N SER A 25 7.18 -2.24 -4.60
CA SER A 25 8.17 -2.68 -3.62
C SER A 25 9.03 -1.53 -3.12
N THR A 26 9.71 -1.73 -2.00
CA THR A 26 10.62 -0.74 -1.44
C THR A 26 12.00 -1.36 -1.25
N ALA A 27 13.04 -0.55 -1.48
CA ALA A 27 14.43 -0.90 -1.25
C ALA A 27 15.16 0.24 -0.53
N ARG A 28 16.23 -0.06 0.20
CA ARG A 28 17.09 0.97 0.77
C ARG A 28 17.91 1.62 -0.33
N LEU A 29 17.98 2.94 -0.32
CA LEU A 29 18.86 3.70 -1.21
C LEU A 29 20.32 3.45 -0.86
N LYS A 30 21.10 3.14 -1.88
CA LYS A 30 22.56 3.18 -1.80
C LYS A 30 23.03 4.60 -2.19
N LYS A 31 24.01 5.10 -1.44
CA LYS A 31 24.57 6.45 -1.67
C LYS A 31 25.13 6.55 -3.10
N GLY A 32 24.80 7.65 -3.79
CA GLY A 32 25.33 7.95 -5.12
C GLY A 32 24.59 7.31 -6.29
N LEU A 33 23.50 6.54 -6.07
CA LEU A 33 22.67 6.02 -7.15
C LEU A 33 21.61 7.05 -7.58
N THR A 34 21.26 7.01 -8.86
CA THR A 34 20.10 7.70 -9.44
C THR A 34 18.97 6.69 -9.69
N PRO A 35 17.69 7.13 -9.82
CA PRO A 35 16.59 6.24 -10.19
C PRO A 35 16.86 5.48 -11.50
N GLU A 36 17.41 6.15 -12.51
CA GLU A 36 17.85 5.55 -13.78
C GLU A 36 18.90 4.45 -13.56
N ALA A 37 19.93 4.72 -12.76
CA ALA A 37 21.01 3.77 -12.51
C ALA A 37 20.53 2.48 -11.81
N ILE A 38 19.50 2.59 -10.95
CA ILE A 38 18.87 1.40 -10.36
C ILE A 38 18.20 0.55 -11.43
N VAL A 39 17.46 1.16 -12.34
CA VAL A 39 16.74 0.45 -13.40
C VAL A 39 17.73 -0.22 -14.37
N ASN A 40 18.73 0.53 -14.84
CA ASN A 40 19.69 0.05 -15.84
C ASN A 40 20.74 -0.92 -15.30
N GLY A 41 21.10 -0.83 -14.03
CA GLY A 41 22.19 -1.64 -13.46
C GLY A 41 21.80 -2.47 -12.25
N GLY A 42 20.93 -1.95 -11.37
CA GLY A 42 20.60 -2.59 -10.10
C GLY A 42 19.52 -3.66 -10.19
N LEU A 43 18.57 -3.49 -11.09
CA LEU A 43 17.44 -4.40 -11.27
C LEU A 43 17.62 -5.36 -12.46
N GLY A 44 18.65 -5.13 -13.31
CA GLY A 44 18.97 -6.00 -14.44
C GLY A 44 17.94 -5.99 -15.56
N PHE A 45 17.10 -4.96 -15.65
CA PHE A 45 16.13 -4.82 -16.72
C PHE A 45 16.76 -4.23 -17.97
N LYS A 46 16.38 -4.76 -19.12
CA LYS A 46 16.72 -4.16 -20.42
C LYS A 46 15.68 -3.10 -20.78
N VAL A 47 16.02 -1.84 -20.57
CA VAL A 47 15.17 -0.70 -20.84
C VAL A 47 15.04 -0.46 -22.34
N ILE A 48 13.80 -0.28 -22.83
CA ILE A 48 13.48 0.11 -24.20
C ILE A 48 13.51 1.62 -24.33
N GLU A 49 12.83 2.29 -23.42
CA GLU A 49 12.73 3.74 -23.33
C GLU A 49 12.60 4.15 -21.87
N GLY A 50 13.09 5.32 -21.54
CA GLY A 50 12.94 5.84 -20.18
C GLY A 50 13.26 7.33 -20.12
N ARG A 51 12.79 7.96 -19.06
CA ARG A 51 13.06 9.39 -18.79
C ARG A 51 13.08 9.69 -17.31
N ASP A 52 13.93 10.63 -16.94
CA ASP A 52 13.93 11.24 -15.63
C ASP A 52 12.74 12.19 -15.44
N LEU A 53 12.24 12.27 -14.24
CA LEU A 53 11.18 13.19 -13.82
C LEU A 53 11.25 13.43 -12.32
N THR A 54 10.32 14.25 -11.83
CA THR A 54 10.14 14.52 -10.41
C THR A 54 8.69 14.24 -10.01
N ILE A 55 8.49 13.50 -8.92
CA ILE A 55 7.17 13.20 -8.35
C ILE A 55 7.15 13.70 -6.91
N ASP A 56 6.28 14.65 -6.58
CA ASP A 56 6.21 15.31 -5.25
C ASP A 56 7.59 15.78 -4.74
N GLY A 57 8.38 16.39 -5.62
CA GLY A 57 9.74 16.85 -5.31
C GLY A 57 10.76 15.72 -5.06
N MET A 58 10.43 14.47 -5.39
CA MET A 58 11.32 13.32 -5.31
C MET A 58 11.87 12.97 -6.70
N PRO A 59 13.19 12.76 -6.85
CA PRO A 59 13.76 12.26 -8.10
C PRO A 59 13.12 10.93 -8.48
N ALA A 60 12.75 10.81 -9.75
CA ALA A 60 12.08 9.62 -10.26
C ALA A 60 12.52 9.28 -11.67
N TYR A 61 12.30 8.04 -12.09
CA TYR A 61 12.52 7.55 -13.44
C TYR A 61 11.35 6.67 -13.86
N ILE A 62 10.81 6.93 -15.04
CA ILE A 62 9.77 6.11 -15.65
C ILE A 62 10.32 5.46 -16.90
N ALA A 63 10.08 4.17 -17.08
CA ALA A 63 10.61 3.41 -18.18
C ALA A 63 9.67 2.30 -18.64
N THR A 64 9.92 1.79 -19.84
CA THR A 64 9.48 0.47 -20.29
C THR A 64 10.69 -0.46 -20.39
N ALA A 65 10.53 -1.72 -19.98
CA ALA A 65 11.56 -2.74 -20.14
C ALA A 65 11.02 -3.91 -20.97
N GLU A 66 11.93 -4.57 -21.70
CA GLU A 66 11.53 -5.61 -22.66
C GLU A 66 10.85 -6.79 -21.97
N ARG A 67 11.46 -7.29 -20.89
CA ARG A 67 11.00 -8.50 -20.19
C ARG A 67 11.36 -8.46 -18.72
N ALA A 68 10.42 -8.90 -17.92
CA ALA A 68 10.60 -9.21 -16.50
C ALA A 68 9.72 -10.39 -16.11
N GLN A 69 10.11 -11.09 -15.08
CA GLN A 69 9.26 -12.10 -14.46
C GLN A 69 8.13 -11.37 -13.69
N THR A 70 6.90 -11.67 -14.07
CA THR A 70 5.70 -11.06 -13.50
C THR A 70 4.70 -12.13 -13.08
N VAL A 71 3.59 -11.73 -12.48
CA VAL A 71 2.45 -12.65 -12.16
C VAL A 71 1.81 -13.25 -13.42
N PHE A 72 2.09 -12.72 -14.61
CA PHE A 72 1.63 -13.23 -15.90
C PHE A 72 2.73 -13.98 -16.67
N GLY A 73 3.82 -14.37 -15.99
CA GLY A 73 5.02 -14.91 -16.60
C GLY A 73 5.96 -13.81 -17.10
N GLU A 74 6.83 -14.15 -18.03
CA GLU A 74 7.79 -13.21 -18.60
C GLU A 74 7.09 -12.24 -19.56
N ARG A 75 7.05 -10.96 -19.20
CA ARG A 75 6.31 -9.90 -19.91
C ARG A 75 7.09 -8.60 -19.98
N PRO A 76 6.82 -7.74 -21.00
CA PRO A 76 7.19 -6.34 -20.94
C PRO A 76 6.55 -5.67 -19.74
N ILE A 77 7.26 -4.73 -19.14
CA ILE A 77 6.79 -4.03 -17.93
C ILE A 77 6.89 -2.51 -18.08
N ARG A 78 5.98 -1.81 -17.39
CA ARG A 78 6.12 -0.41 -17.03
C ARG A 78 6.87 -0.34 -15.71
N LEU A 79 7.98 0.41 -15.67
CA LEU A 79 8.76 0.67 -14.47
C LEU A 79 8.57 2.12 -14.02
N ILE A 80 8.45 2.31 -12.72
CA ILE A 80 8.43 3.63 -12.08
C ILE A 80 9.28 3.52 -10.83
N VAL A 81 10.38 4.27 -10.77
CA VAL A 81 11.27 4.30 -9.61
C VAL A 81 11.25 5.70 -9.03
N VAL A 82 11.00 5.82 -7.74
CA VAL A 82 10.93 7.09 -7.01
C VAL A 82 11.85 7.05 -5.80
N PHE A 83 12.67 8.06 -5.60
CA PHE A 83 13.62 8.17 -4.49
C PHE A 83 13.13 9.10 -3.41
N ASP A 84 12.72 8.56 -2.27
CA ASP A 84 12.59 9.35 -1.04
C ASP A 84 13.95 9.44 -0.34
N GLN A 85 14.75 10.43 -0.76
CA GLN A 85 16.07 10.66 -0.22
C GLN A 85 16.06 10.99 1.28
N ARG A 86 14.96 11.59 1.81
CA ARG A 86 14.84 11.94 3.22
C ARG A 86 14.75 10.69 4.09
N ARG A 87 14.09 9.64 3.61
CA ARG A 87 13.94 8.35 4.30
C ARG A 87 14.98 7.32 3.90
N GLY A 88 15.79 7.61 2.88
CA GLY A 88 16.74 6.67 2.31
C GLY A 88 16.07 5.45 1.67
N LEU A 89 14.93 5.66 1.01
CA LEU A 89 14.13 4.61 0.38
C LEU A 89 13.95 4.86 -1.12
N ALA A 90 13.98 3.77 -1.88
CA ALA A 90 13.50 3.72 -3.25
C ALA A 90 12.16 2.99 -3.28
N PHE A 91 11.18 3.55 -3.96
CA PHE A 91 9.94 2.88 -4.35
C PHE A 91 10.12 2.39 -5.78
N VAL A 92 9.86 1.11 -6.00
CA VAL A 92 9.96 0.46 -7.31
C VAL A 92 8.59 -0.10 -7.66
N GLY A 93 7.93 0.52 -8.64
CA GLY A 93 6.65 0.11 -9.19
C GLY A 93 6.85 -0.63 -10.51
N GLN A 94 6.18 -1.78 -10.69
CA GLN A 94 6.19 -2.59 -11.90
C GLN A 94 4.76 -2.86 -12.34
N GLY A 95 4.36 -2.28 -13.49
CA GLY A 95 3.09 -2.57 -14.13
C GLY A 95 3.25 -3.63 -15.21
N SER A 96 2.41 -4.65 -15.21
CA SER A 96 2.41 -5.73 -16.19
C SER A 96 0.99 -6.21 -16.51
N GLY A 97 0.84 -6.94 -17.61
CA GLY A 97 -0.42 -7.52 -18.02
C GLY A 97 -0.26 -8.77 -18.86
N LYS A 98 -1.37 -9.40 -19.18
CA LYS A 98 -1.43 -10.57 -20.06
C LYS A 98 -0.98 -10.25 -21.49
N PHE A 99 -1.02 -8.96 -21.88
CA PHE A 99 -0.73 -8.47 -23.22
C PHE A 99 0.48 -7.54 -23.19
N ASP A 100 1.02 -7.21 -24.39
CA ASP A 100 2.08 -6.20 -24.54
C ASP A 100 1.62 -4.83 -24.05
N LEU A 101 2.54 -4.00 -23.53
CA LEU A 101 2.24 -2.67 -23.01
C LEU A 101 1.54 -1.75 -24.03
N LYS A 102 1.88 -1.86 -25.32
CA LYS A 102 1.22 -1.09 -26.38
C LYS A 102 -0.25 -1.44 -26.58
N LYS A 103 -0.66 -2.64 -26.15
CA LYS A 103 -2.04 -3.16 -26.23
C LYS A 103 -2.72 -3.16 -24.87
N LEU A 104 -1.99 -2.84 -23.80
CA LEU A 104 -2.47 -2.86 -22.45
C LEU A 104 -3.26 -1.59 -22.16
N ALA A 105 -4.57 -1.73 -21.99
CA ALA A 105 -5.46 -0.60 -21.70
C ALA A 105 -5.12 0.13 -20.40
N ASP A 106 -4.46 -0.55 -19.46
CA ASP A 106 -4.17 -0.06 -18.12
C ASP A 106 -2.78 0.58 -17.95
N ASP A 107 -1.97 0.69 -19.03
CA ASP A 107 -0.65 1.34 -18.95
C ASP A 107 -0.75 2.79 -18.43
N GLY A 108 -1.75 3.54 -18.87
CA GLY A 108 -2.04 4.87 -18.34
C GLY A 108 -2.42 4.87 -16.86
N ALA A 109 -3.04 3.80 -16.36
CA ALA A 109 -3.33 3.64 -14.94
C ALA A 109 -2.06 3.39 -14.13
N PHE A 110 -1.13 2.58 -14.62
CA PHE A 110 0.18 2.36 -13.98
C PHE A 110 0.95 3.67 -13.81
N ILE A 111 0.96 4.49 -14.87
CA ILE A 111 1.58 5.82 -14.84
C ILE A 111 0.91 6.70 -13.76
N LYS A 112 -0.44 6.73 -13.72
CA LYS A 112 -1.18 7.49 -12.70
C LYS A 112 -0.88 7.00 -11.28
N ILE A 113 -0.80 5.69 -11.05
CA ILE A 113 -0.40 5.13 -9.74
C ILE A 113 0.98 5.64 -9.34
N GLY A 114 1.96 5.60 -10.25
CA GLY A 114 3.29 6.15 -9.97
C GLY A 114 3.28 7.64 -9.63
N PHE A 115 2.53 8.44 -10.38
CA PHE A 115 2.39 9.88 -10.11
C PHE A 115 1.59 10.20 -8.85
N SER A 116 0.81 9.26 -8.32
CA SER A 116 0.10 9.43 -7.05
C SER A 116 0.97 9.25 -5.81
N LEU A 117 2.21 8.78 -5.97
CA LEU A 117 3.16 8.70 -4.85
C LEU A 117 3.48 10.08 -4.32
N ALA A 118 3.09 10.31 -3.07
CA ALA A 118 3.32 11.56 -2.37
C ALA A 118 3.87 11.29 -0.96
N ARG A 119 4.55 12.29 -0.40
CA ARG A 119 4.94 12.22 1.00
C ARG A 119 3.72 12.40 1.88
N MET A 120 3.59 11.52 2.86
CA MET A 120 2.53 11.64 3.86
C MET A 120 2.63 12.98 4.59
N GLN A 121 1.52 13.68 4.65
CA GLN A 121 1.33 14.91 5.42
C GLN A 121 0.84 14.57 6.84
N LYS A 122 0.81 15.56 7.74
CA LYS A 122 0.36 15.33 9.13
C LYS A 122 -1.06 14.74 9.17
N ALA A 123 -1.96 15.22 8.30
CA ALA A 123 -3.32 14.70 8.21
C ALA A 123 -3.38 13.22 7.81
N ASP A 124 -2.49 12.78 6.91
CA ASP A 124 -2.42 11.38 6.49
C ASP A 124 -1.96 10.47 7.65
N PHE A 125 -1.02 10.95 8.49
CA PHE A 125 -0.60 10.22 9.68
C PHE A 125 -1.72 10.11 10.71
N GLU A 126 -2.52 11.15 10.88
CA GLU A 126 -3.69 11.13 11.78
C GLU A 126 -4.75 10.13 11.27
N ALA A 127 -5.04 10.16 9.96
CA ALA A 127 -5.98 9.23 9.33
C ALA A 127 -5.48 7.77 9.33
N ALA A 128 -4.16 7.55 9.33
CA ALA A 128 -3.55 6.21 9.35
C ALA A 128 -3.34 5.64 10.76
N LYS A 129 -3.80 6.31 11.82
CA LYS A 129 -3.69 5.77 13.17
C LYS A 129 -4.47 4.47 13.27
N PRO A 130 -3.85 3.39 13.76
CA PRO A 130 -4.56 2.13 13.95
C PRO A 130 -5.64 2.31 15.02
N LEU A 131 -6.79 1.69 14.81
CA LEU A 131 -7.80 1.54 15.86
C LEU A 131 -7.16 0.83 17.05
N GLN A 132 -7.39 1.37 18.23
CA GLN A 132 -6.88 0.79 19.46
C GLN A 132 -8.02 0.11 20.22
N LEU A 133 -7.82 -1.16 20.54
CA LEU A 133 -8.74 -1.88 21.41
C LEU A 133 -8.61 -1.33 22.84
N ARG A 134 -9.70 -0.82 23.38
CA ARG A 134 -9.82 -0.42 24.79
C ARG A 134 -10.78 -1.36 25.49
N VAL A 135 -10.38 -1.80 26.69
CA VAL A 135 -11.27 -2.59 27.54
C VAL A 135 -11.87 -1.65 28.59
N VAL A 136 -13.17 -1.55 28.60
CA VAL A 136 -13.91 -0.73 29.57
C VAL A 136 -14.84 -1.61 30.43
N ARG A 137 -15.08 -1.23 31.67
CA ARG A 137 -16.04 -1.92 32.51
C ARG A 137 -17.41 -1.22 32.42
N ALA A 138 -18.42 -1.95 31.99
CA ALA A 138 -19.78 -1.44 31.92
C ALA A 138 -20.30 -1.01 33.29
N ARG A 139 -20.93 0.16 33.35
CA ARG A 139 -21.59 0.69 34.55
C ARG A 139 -23.10 0.48 34.40
N PRO A 140 -23.88 0.57 35.50
CA PRO A 140 -25.34 0.61 35.37
C PRO A 140 -25.77 1.70 34.40
N GLY A 141 -26.59 1.33 33.39
CA GLY A 141 -27.04 2.22 32.33
C GLY A 141 -26.09 2.36 31.10
N THR A 142 -24.95 1.67 31.10
CA THR A 142 -24.11 1.58 29.87
C THR A 142 -24.86 0.78 28.81
N THR A 143 -24.93 1.34 27.59
CA THR A 143 -25.51 0.67 26.42
C THR A 143 -24.49 0.55 25.29
N MET A 144 -24.69 -0.40 24.36
CA MET A 144 -23.84 -0.49 23.18
C MET A 144 -23.88 0.78 22.34
N ALA A 145 -25.04 1.43 22.22
CA ALA A 145 -25.18 2.72 21.56
C ALA A 145 -24.30 3.81 22.21
N SER A 146 -24.25 3.85 23.54
CA SER A 146 -23.43 4.83 24.27
C SER A 146 -21.93 4.59 24.11
N LEU A 147 -21.51 3.33 24.00
CA LEU A 147 -20.12 2.96 23.73
C LEU A 147 -19.73 3.22 22.27
N ALA A 148 -20.64 2.93 21.33
CA ALA A 148 -20.47 3.20 19.93
C ALA A 148 -20.25 4.69 19.63
N ALA A 149 -21.01 5.56 20.29
CA ALA A 149 -20.85 7.01 20.18
C ALA A 149 -19.48 7.54 20.67
N GLN A 150 -18.75 6.76 21.47
CA GLN A 150 -17.42 7.08 22.00
C GLN A 150 -16.30 6.31 21.29
N SER A 151 -16.63 5.48 20.31
CA SER A 151 -15.67 4.69 19.55
C SER A 151 -15.22 5.43 18.29
N ASP A 152 -14.02 5.10 17.81
CA ASP A 152 -13.48 5.58 16.54
C ASP A 152 -13.82 4.62 15.36
N LEU A 153 -14.76 3.70 15.54
CA LEU A 153 -15.18 2.76 14.49
C LEU A 153 -15.92 3.50 13.36
N PRO A 154 -15.48 3.36 12.10
CA PRO A 154 -15.98 4.21 11.01
C PRO A 154 -17.36 3.81 10.47
N ASN A 155 -17.72 2.51 10.57
CA ASN A 155 -18.96 1.98 10.01
C ASN A 155 -19.65 1.07 11.03
N TYR A 156 -20.98 1.21 11.17
CA TYR A 156 -21.81 0.36 12.02
C TYR A 156 -21.20 0.08 13.42
N PRO A 157 -20.72 1.11 14.17
CA PRO A 157 -19.93 0.91 15.37
C PRO A 157 -20.67 0.12 16.46
N GLU A 158 -21.97 0.25 16.55
CA GLU A 158 -22.79 -0.47 17.53
C GLU A 158 -22.84 -1.98 17.23
N ASP A 159 -23.05 -2.35 15.95
CA ASP A 159 -23.06 -3.75 15.51
C ASP A 159 -21.67 -4.38 15.63
N GLU A 160 -20.61 -3.66 15.23
CA GLU A 160 -19.25 -4.13 15.38
C GLU A 160 -18.88 -4.36 16.85
N LEU A 161 -19.23 -3.45 17.75
CA LEU A 161 -19.01 -3.65 19.19
C LEU A 161 -19.78 -4.87 19.71
N ARG A 162 -21.04 -5.09 19.28
CA ARG A 162 -21.78 -6.29 19.66
C ARG A 162 -21.10 -7.57 19.16
N VAL A 163 -20.62 -7.58 17.93
CA VAL A 163 -19.91 -8.74 17.36
C VAL A 163 -18.63 -9.04 18.16
N ILE A 164 -17.79 -8.02 18.42
CA ILE A 164 -16.52 -8.18 19.14
C ILE A 164 -16.74 -8.72 20.57
N ASN A 165 -17.87 -8.37 21.19
CA ASN A 165 -18.20 -8.77 22.55
C ASN A 165 -19.14 -9.98 22.66
N GLY A 166 -19.53 -10.59 21.52
CA GLY A 166 -20.43 -11.74 21.47
C GLY A 166 -21.88 -11.42 21.87
N LEU A 167 -22.30 -10.17 21.68
CA LEU A 167 -23.62 -9.65 22.05
C LEU A 167 -24.53 -9.39 20.81
N TYR A 168 -24.06 -9.73 19.62
CA TYR A 168 -24.86 -9.56 18.40
C TYR A 168 -26.07 -10.51 18.39
N PRO A 169 -27.26 -10.13 17.86
CA PRO A 169 -27.55 -8.85 17.20
C PRO A 169 -28.07 -7.72 18.10
N GLN A 170 -28.55 -7.99 19.30
CA GLN A 170 -29.28 -7.01 20.13
C GLN A 170 -28.90 -7.05 21.61
N GLY A 171 -27.83 -7.76 21.97
CA GLY A 171 -27.37 -7.83 23.37
C GLY A 171 -26.82 -6.49 23.88
N GLU A 172 -27.05 -6.24 25.16
CA GLU A 172 -26.52 -5.07 25.89
C GLU A 172 -25.56 -5.51 27.00
N PRO A 173 -24.59 -4.65 27.40
CA PRO A 173 -23.63 -5.00 28.41
C PRO A 173 -24.27 -5.07 29.82
N GLU A 174 -23.89 -6.07 30.60
CA GLU A 174 -24.27 -6.17 31.97
C GLU A 174 -23.39 -5.26 32.88
N PRO A 175 -23.92 -4.70 33.95
CA PRO A 175 -23.11 -3.93 34.90
C PRO A 175 -21.94 -4.75 35.43
N GLY A 176 -20.73 -4.22 35.32
CA GLY A 176 -19.48 -4.91 35.70
C GLY A 176 -18.83 -5.74 34.60
N GLN A 177 -19.50 -6.01 33.48
CA GLN A 177 -18.93 -6.71 32.33
C GLN A 177 -17.79 -5.91 31.72
N LEU A 178 -16.75 -6.62 31.27
CA LEU A 178 -15.65 -6.03 30.50
C LEU A 178 -16.03 -6.03 29.02
N ILE A 179 -16.03 -4.85 28.41
CA ILE A 179 -16.37 -4.61 27.01
C ILE A 179 -15.11 -4.13 26.30
N LYS A 180 -14.88 -4.69 25.10
CA LYS A 180 -13.75 -4.37 24.21
C LYS A 180 -14.12 -3.29 23.23
#